data_03816e379aeec94b7cfa564b841922c2
#
_entry.id   03816e379aeec94b7cfa564b841922c2
#
_cell.length_a   1.000
_cell.length_b   1.000
_cell.length_c   1.000
_cell.angle_alpha   90.00
_cell.angle_beta   90.00
_cell.angle_gamma   90.00
#
_symmetry.space_group_name_H-M   'P 1'
#
loop_
_entity.id
_entity.type
_entity.pdbx_description
1 polymer ?
#
loop_
_entity_poly.entity_id
_entity_poly.type
_entity_poly.pdbx_seq_one_letter_code
_entity_poly.pdbx_strand_id
1 'polypeptide(L)'
;GSYRLFVQMFESFGLSFSFVDMQELAVVKKAITAETRLIWLETPTNPLMTIVDIKGVAALIEGLDILLAVDNTFASPYLQQPLNLGAHIVMHSATKYLGGHSDVVVGALVVKEKHLAKRLFFIQNASGAICGPMDSFLVLRGIKTLHLRMQRHCENGREMAFFLKRHTEVEKGYWLGFEDHPNFA
;
A
#
# COMPACT_ATOMS: atom_id res chain seq x y z
N GLY A 1 -4.37 -6.85 8.27
CA GLY A 1 -3.89 -5.81 9.22
C GLY A 1 -4.85 -4.67 9.29
N SER A 2 -4.97 -3.88 8.23
CA SER A 2 -5.75 -2.62 8.19
C SER A 2 -7.21 -2.80 8.58
N TYR A 3 -7.90 -3.82 8.06
CA TYR A 3 -9.30 -4.12 8.42
C TYR A 3 -9.49 -4.26 9.95
N ARG A 4 -8.64 -5.07 10.61
CA ARG A 4 -8.73 -5.26 12.07
C ARG A 4 -8.48 -3.96 12.83
N LEU A 5 -7.52 -3.17 12.38
CA LEU A 5 -7.22 -1.86 12.97
C LEU A 5 -8.43 -0.92 12.85
N PHE A 6 -9.04 -0.84 11.70
CA PHE A 6 -10.16 0.05 11.44
C PHE A 6 -11.40 -0.38 12.24
N VAL A 7 -11.86 -1.61 12.07
CA VAL A 7 -13.11 -2.11 12.68
C VAL A 7 -12.96 -2.37 14.19
N GLN A 8 -11.90 -3.08 14.60
CA GLN A 8 -11.82 -3.50 16.01
C GLN A 8 -11.27 -2.43 16.94
N MET A 9 -10.57 -1.43 16.41
CA MET A 9 -9.99 -0.36 17.22
C MET A 9 -10.67 0.97 16.95
N PHE A 10 -10.65 1.48 15.72
CA PHE A 10 -11.06 2.85 15.45
C PHE A 10 -12.56 3.09 15.41
N GLU A 11 -13.40 2.08 15.18
CA GLU A 11 -14.85 2.23 15.34
C GLU A 11 -15.21 2.62 16.77
N SER A 12 -14.49 2.11 17.78
CA SER A 12 -14.71 2.49 19.19
C SER A 12 -14.41 3.96 19.50
N PHE A 13 -13.67 4.65 18.61
CA PHE A 13 -13.41 6.08 18.71
C PHE A 13 -14.38 6.92 17.85
N GLY A 14 -15.45 6.33 17.38
CA GLY A 14 -16.52 7.02 16.62
C GLY A 14 -16.22 7.20 15.14
N LEU A 15 -15.24 6.49 14.59
CA LEU A 15 -15.00 6.48 13.15
C LEU A 15 -15.88 5.43 12.47
N SER A 16 -16.41 5.76 11.29
CA SER A 16 -17.18 4.85 10.44
C SER A 16 -16.35 4.47 9.20
N PHE A 17 -16.47 3.22 8.77
CA PHE A 17 -15.73 2.69 7.64
C PHE A 17 -16.65 2.05 6.62
N SER A 18 -16.46 2.38 5.34
CA SER A 18 -17.11 1.71 4.21
C SER A 18 -16.05 0.90 3.44
N PHE A 19 -16.29 -0.39 3.29
CA PHE A 19 -15.41 -1.28 2.52
C PHE A 19 -16.05 -1.53 1.16
N VAL A 20 -15.34 -1.17 0.10
CA VAL A 20 -15.85 -1.24 -1.27
C VAL A 20 -14.84 -1.88 -2.21
N ASP A 21 -15.32 -2.44 -3.33
CA ASP A 21 -14.44 -2.85 -4.41
C ASP A 21 -13.86 -1.61 -5.08
N MET A 22 -12.56 -1.39 -4.89
CA MET A 22 -11.88 -0.20 -5.40
C MET A 22 -11.35 -0.35 -6.82
N GLN A 23 -11.51 -1.52 -7.46
CA GLN A 23 -11.22 -1.68 -8.88
C GLN A 23 -12.23 -0.89 -9.74
N GLU A 24 -13.44 -0.70 -9.21
CA GLU A 24 -14.54 -0.01 -9.88
C GLU A 24 -14.66 1.44 -9.38
N LEU A 25 -14.13 2.41 -10.12
CA LEU A 25 -14.17 3.83 -9.74
C LEU A 25 -15.59 4.36 -9.48
N ALA A 26 -16.60 3.82 -10.19
CA ALA A 26 -18.00 4.18 -9.97
C ALA A 26 -18.49 3.76 -8.57
N VAL A 27 -18.05 2.62 -8.07
CA VAL A 27 -18.36 2.13 -6.72
C VAL A 27 -17.68 3.00 -5.68
N VAL A 28 -16.41 3.35 -5.87
CA VAL A 28 -15.67 4.28 -5.01
C VAL A 28 -16.38 5.63 -4.95
N LYS A 29 -16.73 6.21 -6.11
CA LYS A 29 -17.44 7.50 -6.20
C LYS A 29 -18.76 7.48 -5.43
N LYS A 30 -19.52 6.41 -5.54
CA LYS A 30 -20.83 6.27 -4.84
C LYS A 30 -20.67 6.18 -3.32
N ALA A 31 -19.55 5.65 -2.83
CA ALA A 31 -19.27 5.51 -1.41
C ALA A 31 -18.79 6.82 -0.74
N ILE A 32 -18.35 7.81 -1.53
CA ILE A 32 -17.95 9.12 -1.01
C ILE A 32 -19.19 9.89 -0.53
N THR A 33 -19.13 10.36 0.72
CA THR A 33 -20.18 11.18 1.36
C THR A 33 -19.59 12.50 1.87
N ALA A 34 -20.44 13.40 2.36
CA ALA A 34 -20.02 14.65 3.01
C ALA A 34 -19.15 14.42 4.27
N GLU A 35 -19.23 13.24 4.86
CA GLU A 35 -18.47 12.86 6.06
C GLU A 35 -17.12 12.19 5.73
N THR A 36 -16.90 11.80 4.46
CA THR A 36 -15.65 11.16 4.04
C THR A 36 -14.48 12.12 4.24
N ARG A 37 -13.42 11.64 4.89
CA ARG A 37 -12.18 12.41 5.15
C ARG A 37 -10.93 11.69 4.66
N LEU A 38 -11.00 10.36 4.52
CA LEU A 38 -9.87 9.54 4.12
C LEU A 38 -10.35 8.41 3.22
N ILE A 39 -9.68 8.22 2.11
CA ILE A 39 -9.73 7.00 1.31
C ILE A 39 -8.42 6.25 1.56
N TRP A 40 -8.53 4.99 1.97
CA TRP A 40 -7.38 4.11 2.19
C TRP A 40 -7.45 2.96 1.20
N LEU A 41 -6.42 2.80 0.40
CA LEU A 41 -6.31 1.68 -0.53
C LEU A 41 -4.96 0.97 -0.40
N GLU A 42 -4.94 -0.31 -0.76
CA GLU A 42 -3.75 -1.15 -0.91
C GLU A 42 -3.69 -1.64 -2.35
N THR A 43 -2.56 -1.48 -3.02
CA THR A 43 -2.38 -1.99 -4.38
C THR A 43 -0.90 -2.24 -4.70
N PRO A 44 -0.52 -3.45 -5.18
CA PRO A 44 -1.35 -4.67 -5.25
C PRO A 44 -1.78 -5.18 -3.86
N THR A 45 -2.97 -5.80 -3.78
CA THR A 45 -3.50 -6.33 -2.51
C THR A 45 -2.88 -7.67 -2.12
N ASN A 46 -2.87 -7.97 -0.82
CA ASN A 46 -2.52 -9.29 -0.29
C ASN A 46 -3.81 -10.04 0.13
N PRO A 47 -4.09 -11.28 -0.33
CA PRO A 47 -3.26 -12.15 -1.18
C PRO A 47 -3.63 -12.11 -2.66
N LEU A 48 -4.71 -11.44 -3.05
CA LEU A 48 -5.33 -11.60 -4.38
C LEU A 48 -4.63 -10.82 -5.48
N MET A 49 -3.63 -10.01 -5.15
CA MET A 49 -2.88 -9.17 -6.09
C MET A 49 -3.78 -8.24 -6.92
N THR A 50 -4.86 -7.77 -6.34
CA THR A 50 -5.79 -6.82 -6.98
C THR A 50 -5.10 -5.49 -7.23
N ILE A 51 -5.29 -4.93 -8.42
CA ILE A 51 -4.77 -3.62 -8.80
C ILE A 51 -5.88 -2.58 -8.74
N VAL A 52 -5.55 -1.42 -8.17
CA VAL A 52 -6.43 -0.24 -8.10
C VAL A 52 -5.79 0.93 -8.85
N ASP A 53 -6.57 1.63 -9.67
CA ASP A 53 -6.12 2.85 -10.35
C ASP A 53 -6.01 4.02 -9.37
N ILE A 54 -4.80 4.26 -8.88
CA ILE A 54 -4.51 5.35 -7.93
C ILE A 54 -4.87 6.72 -8.52
N LYS A 55 -4.54 6.96 -9.82
CA LYS A 55 -4.85 8.22 -10.49
C LYS A 55 -6.35 8.44 -10.61
N GLY A 56 -7.08 7.40 -10.98
CA GLY A 56 -8.54 7.44 -11.07
C GLY A 56 -9.17 7.78 -9.73
N VAL A 57 -8.72 7.12 -8.64
CA VAL A 57 -9.22 7.43 -7.28
C VAL A 57 -8.84 8.86 -6.86
N ALA A 58 -7.61 9.31 -7.14
CA ALA A 58 -7.18 10.67 -6.83
C ALA A 58 -8.03 11.72 -7.56
N ALA A 59 -8.38 11.48 -8.82
CA ALA A 59 -9.24 12.38 -9.61
C ALA A 59 -10.67 12.49 -9.03
N LEU A 60 -11.20 11.43 -8.41
CA LEU A 60 -12.53 11.48 -7.79
C LEU A 60 -12.63 12.44 -6.60
N ILE A 61 -11.51 12.75 -5.96
CA ILE A 61 -11.46 13.60 -4.76
C ILE A 61 -10.79 14.94 -5.01
N GLU A 62 -10.47 15.27 -6.23
CA GLU A 62 -9.89 16.56 -6.60
C GLU A 62 -10.79 17.71 -6.14
N GLY A 63 -10.23 18.66 -5.40
CA GLY A 63 -10.97 19.80 -4.83
C GLY A 63 -11.83 19.48 -3.61
N LEU A 64 -11.84 18.25 -3.12
CA LEU A 64 -12.52 17.85 -1.89
C LEU A 64 -11.55 17.83 -0.69
N ASP A 65 -12.09 18.02 0.51
CA ASP A 65 -11.31 17.88 1.77
C ASP A 65 -11.20 16.40 2.17
N ILE A 66 -10.64 15.59 1.27
CA ILE A 66 -10.47 14.15 1.44
C ILE A 66 -9.01 13.80 1.16
N LEU A 67 -8.38 13.05 2.05
CA LEU A 67 -7.03 12.53 1.84
C LEU A 67 -7.07 11.15 1.18
N LEU A 68 -6.12 10.89 0.28
CA LEU A 68 -5.86 9.57 -0.28
C LEU A 68 -4.60 9.00 0.36
N ALA A 69 -4.74 7.89 1.08
CA ALA A 69 -3.64 7.10 1.61
C ALA A 69 -3.49 5.80 0.83
N VAL A 70 -2.27 5.46 0.44
CA VAL A 70 -1.96 4.26 -0.31
C VAL A 70 -0.98 3.38 0.48
N ASP A 71 -1.39 2.17 0.80
CA ASP A 71 -0.48 1.13 1.27
C ASP A 71 0.30 0.58 0.08
N ASN A 72 1.57 0.97 -0.01
CA ASN A 72 2.47 0.62 -1.10
C ASN A 72 3.49 -0.47 -0.70
N THR A 73 3.14 -1.26 0.29
CA THR A 73 4.06 -2.26 0.87
C THR A 73 4.56 -3.27 -0.15
N PHE A 74 3.67 -3.81 -1.00
CA PHE A 74 4.03 -4.86 -1.98
C PHE A 74 4.82 -4.33 -3.16
N ALA A 75 4.36 -3.23 -3.76
CA ALA A 75 5.07 -2.63 -4.89
C ALA A 75 6.41 -2.03 -4.46
N SER A 76 6.50 -1.51 -3.25
CA SER A 76 7.62 -0.70 -2.77
C SER A 76 7.83 0.58 -3.62
N PRO A 77 8.64 1.54 -3.20
CA PRO A 77 8.90 2.73 -4.02
C PRO A 77 9.71 2.42 -5.30
N TYR A 78 10.24 1.21 -5.42
CA TYR A 78 10.94 0.75 -6.61
C TYR A 78 9.99 0.52 -7.80
N LEU A 79 8.84 -0.14 -7.57
CA LEU A 79 7.89 -0.47 -8.62
C LEU A 79 6.78 0.58 -8.78
N GLN A 80 6.39 1.26 -7.70
CA GLN A 80 5.27 2.19 -7.72
C GLN A 80 5.51 3.39 -6.80
N GLN A 81 5.19 4.59 -7.30
CA GLN A 81 5.36 5.85 -6.57
C GLN A 81 4.03 6.59 -6.43
N PRO A 82 3.18 6.22 -5.46
CA PRO A 82 1.81 6.74 -5.35
C PRO A 82 1.70 8.24 -5.18
N LEU A 83 2.69 8.90 -4.54
CA LEU A 83 2.73 10.37 -4.45
C LEU A 83 2.78 11.07 -5.80
N ASN A 84 3.34 10.43 -6.83
CA ASN A 84 3.37 10.94 -8.19
C ASN A 84 2.09 10.64 -8.97
N LEU A 85 1.22 9.80 -8.39
CA LEU A 85 -0.08 9.40 -8.92
C LEU A 85 -1.26 10.09 -8.22
N GLY A 86 -0.98 11.08 -7.36
CA GLY A 86 -2.01 11.86 -6.66
C GLY A 86 -2.32 11.43 -5.24
N ALA A 87 -1.63 10.43 -4.68
CA ALA A 87 -1.76 10.11 -3.26
C ALA A 87 -1.21 11.23 -2.38
N HIS A 88 -1.85 11.48 -1.24
CA HIS A 88 -1.41 12.44 -0.22
C HIS A 88 -0.47 11.79 0.80
N ILE A 89 -0.75 10.53 1.13
CA ILE A 89 0.00 9.75 2.11
C ILE A 89 0.35 8.40 1.50
N VAL A 90 1.58 7.97 1.62
CA VAL A 90 2.00 6.61 1.28
C VAL A 90 2.44 5.90 2.54
N MET A 91 1.86 4.74 2.79
CA MET A 91 2.23 3.85 3.87
C MET A 91 3.08 2.70 3.35
N HIS A 92 4.05 2.31 4.12
CA HIS A 92 4.80 1.07 3.93
C HIS A 92 4.89 0.31 5.25
N SER A 93 4.57 -0.98 5.23
CA SER A 93 5.12 -1.89 6.21
C SER A 93 6.60 -2.10 5.89
N ALA A 94 7.45 -1.30 6.52
CA ALA A 94 8.91 -1.42 6.35
C ALA A 94 9.45 -2.77 6.86
N THR A 95 8.64 -3.50 7.63
CA THR A 95 8.81 -4.91 8.00
C THR A 95 9.06 -5.81 6.79
N LYS A 96 8.51 -5.47 5.61
CA LYS A 96 8.55 -6.27 4.38
C LYS A 96 9.76 -5.90 3.52
N TYR A 97 9.54 -5.49 2.29
CA TYR A 97 10.62 -5.26 1.32
C TYR A 97 11.60 -4.14 1.69
N LEU A 98 11.16 -3.09 2.40
CA LEU A 98 12.08 -2.02 2.81
C LEU A 98 13.16 -2.53 3.78
N GLY A 99 12.77 -3.25 4.83
CA GLY A 99 13.71 -3.95 5.72
C GLY A 99 14.37 -5.13 5.00
N GLY A 100 13.55 -6.03 4.46
CA GLY A 100 13.95 -7.09 3.54
C GLY A 100 14.66 -8.30 4.16
N HIS A 101 14.81 -8.36 5.49
CA HIS A 101 15.59 -9.38 6.17
C HIS A 101 14.84 -10.09 7.31
N SER A 102 13.54 -9.81 7.47
CA SER A 102 12.67 -10.41 8.50
C SER A 102 13.18 -10.21 9.94
N ASP A 103 13.84 -9.08 10.19
CA ASP A 103 14.53 -8.76 11.44
C ASP A 103 13.98 -7.51 12.15
N VAL A 104 12.95 -6.86 11.57
CA VAL A 104 12.30 -5.67 12.13
C VAL A 104 10.79 -5.68 11.95
N VAL A 105 10.08 -4.98 12.82
CA VAL A 105 8.64 -4.67 12.69
C VAL A 105 8.48 -3.16 12.75
N VAL A 106 8.37 -2.51 11.58
CA VAL A 106 8.37 -1.05 11.45
C VAL A 106 7.37 -0.62 10.38
N GLY A 107 6.69 0.51 10.62
CA GLY A 107 5.89 1.22 9.63
C GLY A 107 6.57 2.52 9.20
N ALA A 108 6.28 2.97 7.99
CA ALA A 108 6.72 4.27 7.48
C ALA A 108 5.55 4.97 6.78
N LEU A 109 5.41 6.27 7.04
CA LEU A 109 4.50 7.16 6.32
C LEU A 109 5.32 8.20 5.55
N VAL A 110 4.99 8.39 4.28
CA VAL A 110 5.67 9.33 3.39
C VAL A 110 4.65 10.31 2.83
N VAL A 111 4.96 11.60 2.88
CA VAL A 111 4.10 12.68 2.39
C VAL A 111 4.95 13.75 1.72
N LYS A 112 4.36 14.49 0.76
CA LYS A 112 5.00 15.69 0.17
C LYS A 112 4.68 16.97 0.94
N GLU A 113 3.44 17.07 1.40
CA GLU A 113 2.90 18.31 1.98
C GLU A 113 3.45 18.57 3.39
N LYS A 114 4.07 19.74 3.60
CA LYS A 114 4.68 20.12 4.88
C LYS A 114 3.69 20.13 6.04
N HIS A 115 2.44 20.53 5.79
CA HIS A 115 1.41 20.54 6.84
C HIS A 115 1.04 19.13 7.30
N LEU A 116 0.91 18.18 6.36
CA LEU A 116 0.71 16.77 6.68
C LEU A 116 1.91 16.17 7.42
N ALA A 117 3.13 16.49 6.97
CA ALA A 117 4.34 16.04 7.66
C ALA A 117 4.39 16.51 9.12
N LYS A 118 4.08 17.80 9.38
CA LYS A 118 4.01 18.35 10.74
C LYS A 118 2.94 17.63 11.59
N ARG A 119 1.76 17.37 11.00
CA ARG A 119 0.66 16.70 11.71
C ARG A 119 1.02 15.25 12.05
N LEU A 120 1.57 14.50 11.10
CA LEU A 120 2.00 13.12 11.31
C LEU A 120 3.14 13.02 12.33
N PHE A 121 4.11 13.92 12.26
CA PHE A 121 5.20 13.98 13.25
C PHE A 121 4.67 14.28 14.67
N PHE A 122 3.73 15.20 14.80
CA PHE A 122 3.07 15.45 16.08
C PHE A 122 2.37 14.20 16.62
N ILE A 123 1.59 13.51 15.77
CA ILE A 123 0.89 12.27 16.17
C ILE A 123 1.89 11.18 16.58
N GLN A 124 2.94 10.99 15.80
CA GLN A 124 4.00 10.02 16.11
C GLN A 124 4.64 10.29 17.48
N ASN A 125 5.02 11.54 17.72
CA ASN A 125 5.67 11.95 18.97
C ASN A 125 4.72 11.84 20.17
N ALA A 126 3.49 12.34 20.03
CA ALA A 126 2.50 12.34 21.11
C ALA A 126 2.03 10.95 21.49
N SER A 127 1.92 10.02 20.52
CA SER A 127 1.54 8.62 20.76
C SER A 127 2.71 7.72 21.18
N GLY A 128 3.96 8.20 21.07
CA GLY A 128 5.14 7.40 21.33
C GLY A 128 5.41 6.32 20.27
N ALA A 129 4.77 6.41 19.07
CA ALA A 129 4.95 5.46 17.97
C ALA A 129 6.27 5.71 17.22
N ILE A 130 7.37 5.70 17.95
CA ILE A 130 8.72 5.95 17.43
C ILE A 130 9.47 4.63 17.19
N CYS A 131 10.29 4.64 16.15
CA CYS A 131 11.16 3.52 15.83
C CYS A 131 12.38 3.51 16.75
N GLY A 132 12.76 2.33 17.26
CA GLY A 132 14.00 2.16 18.02
C GLY A 132 15.25 2.42 17.18
N PRO A 133 16.39 2.81 17.81
CA PRO A 133 17.63 3.08 17.06
C PRO A 133 18.12 1.87 16.25
N MET A 134 18.02 0.66 16.79
CA MET A 134 18.44 -0.56 16.11
C MET A 134 17.52 -0.87 14.92
N ASP A 135 16.20 -0.76 15.12
CA ASP A 135 15.22 -0.98 14.04
C ASP A 135 15.43 0.02 12.90
N SER A 136 15.67 1.29 13.26
CA SER A 136 15.98 2.35 12.30
C SER A 136 17.26 2.03 11.50
N PHE A 137 18.31 1.58 12.18
CA PHE A 137 19.56 1.16 11.55
C PHE A 137 19.36 0.00 10.58
N LEU A 138 18.63 -1.04 11.00
CA LEU A 138 18.37 -2.23 10.17
C LEU A 138 17.54 -1.88 8.92
N VAL A 139 16.50 -1.05 9.06
CA VAL A 139 15.71 -0.57 7.91
C VAL A 139 16.56 0.28 6.96
N LEU A 140 17.34 1.24 7.46
CA LEU A 140 18.22 2.06 6.64
C LEU A 140 19.27 1.22 5.91
N ARG A 141 19.79 0.17 6.54
CA ARG A 141 20.70 -0.79 5.93
C ARG A 141 19.98 -1.59 4.83
N GLY A 142 18.78 -2.11 5.11
CA GLY A 142 17.98 -2.89 4.17
C GLY A 142 17.60 -2.11 2.90
N ILE A 143 17.22 -0.84 3.04
CA ILE A 143 16.84 0.01 1.90
C ILE A 143 17.96 0.16 0.87
N LYS A 144 19.22 0.13 1.27
CA LYS A 144 20.38 0.28 0.36
C LYS A 144 20.42 -0.77 -0.75
N THR A 145 19.84 -1.95 -0.51
CA THR A 145 19.77 -3.05 -1.49
C THR A 145 18.37 -3.26 -2.07
N LEU A 146 17.42 -2.38 -1.77
CA LEU A 146 16.02 -2.55 -2.17
C LEU A 146 15.88 -2.78 -3.67
N HIS A 147 16.53 -1.97 -4.50
CA HIS A 147 16.43 -2.05 -5.96
C HIS A 147 16.92 -3.40 -6.51
N LEU A 148 18.05 -3.91 -6.00
CA LEU A 148 18.59 -5.22 -6.38
C LEU A 148 17.65 -6.36 -5.99
N ARG A 149 17.12 -6.29 -4.75
CA ARG A 149 16.21 -7.31 -4.24
C ARG A 149 14.89 -7.29 -4.98
N MET A 150 14.31 -6.12 -5.22
CA MET A 150 13.05 -6.01 -5.95
C MET A 150 13.17 -6.47 -7.40
N GLN A 151 14.26 -6.12 -8.08
CA GLN A 151 14.53 -6.64 -9.42
C GLN A 151 14.55 -8.16 -9.42
N ARG A 152 15.32 -8.77 -8.51
CA ARG A 152 15.43 -10.23 -8.41
C ARG A 152 14.10 -10.89 -8.01
N HIS A 153 13.35 -10.29 -7.09
CA HIS A 153 12.02 -10.79 -6.72
C HIS A 153 11.05 -10.79 -7.91
N CYS A 154 11.06 -9.74 -8.74
CA CYS A 154 10.22 -9.67 -9.94
C CYS A 154 10.61 -10.75 -10.96
N GLU A 155 11.92 -10.92 -11.21
CA GLU A 155 12.45 -11.96 -12.11
C GLU A 155 12.03 -13.35 -11.61
N ASN A 156 12.30 -13.66 -10.35
CA ASN A 156 11.95 -14.96 -9.75
C ASN A 156 10.43 -15.19 -9.72
N GLY A 157 9.65 -14.14 -9.41
CA GLY A 157 8.19 -14.22 -9.41
C GLY A 157 7.64 -14.55 -10.79
N ARG A 158 8.20 -13.93 -11.84
CA ARG A 158 7.85 -14.22 -13.23
C ARG A 158 8.15 -15.67 -13.60
N GLU A 159 9.38 -16.13 -13.36
CA GLU A 159 9.79 -17.51 -13.67
C GLU A 159 8.89 -18.53 -12.95
N MET A 160 8.64 -18.31 -11.68
CA MET A 160 7.77 -19.19 -10.87
C MET A 160 6.34 -19.18 -11.38
N ALA A 161 5.78 -18.01 -11.72
CA ALA A 161 4.42 -17.89 -12.23
C ALA A 161 4.24 -18.67 -13.55
N PHE A 162 5.19 -18.53 -14.49
CA PHE A 162 5.14 -19.26 -15.74
C PHE A 162 5.41 -20.76 -15.56
N PHE A 163 6.27 -21.16 -14.62
CA PHE A 163 6.47 -22.55 -14.26
C PHE A 163 5.14 -23.17 -13.77
N LEU A 164 4.50 -22.53 -12.81
CA LEU A 164 3.24 -22.99 -12.22
C LEU A 164 2.09 -23.00 -13.25
N LYS A 165 2.01 -22.00 -14.14
CA LYS A 165 0.98 -21.93 -15.19
C LYS A 165 1.04 -23.15 -16.13
N ARG A 166 2.21 -23.78 -16.29
CA ARG A 166 2.43 -24.94 -17.16
C ARG A 166 2.47 -26.28 -16.41
N HIS A 167 2.39 -26.24 -15.08
CA HIS A 167 2.52 -27.45 -14.28
C HIS A 167 1.20 -28.22 -14.27
N THR A 168 1.25 -29.54 -14.51
CA THR A 168 0.06 -30.41 -14.66
C THR A 168 -0.81 -30.49 -13.41
N GLU A 169 -0.23 -30.33 -12.24
CA GLU A 169 -0.92 -30.37 -10.94
C GLU A 169 -1.51 -29.00 -10.53
N VAL A 170 -1.33 -27.94 -11.34
CA VAL A 170 -1.83 -26.60 -11.06
C VAL A 170 -3.00 -26.29 -11.98
N GLU A 171 -4.19 -26.21 -11.40
CA GLU A 171 -5.41 -25.91 -12.14
C GLU A 171 -5.45 -24.45 -12.61
N LYS A 172 -5.06 -23.50 -11.74
CA LYS A 172 -5.08 -22.07 -12.06
C LYS A 172 -4.03 -21.30 -11.28
N GLY A 173 -3.30 -20.43 -11.96
CA GLY A 173 -2.39 -19.47 -11.38
C GLY A 173 -2.92 -18.03 -11.50
N TYR A 174 -2.65 -17.20 -10.50
CA TYR A 174 -2.99 -15.77 -10.49
C TYR A 174 -1.71 -14.96 -10.42
N TRP A 175 -1.43 -14.17 -11.44
CA TRP A 175 -0.28 -13.29 -11.47
C TRP A 175 -0.53 -12.07 -12.36
N LEU A 176 -0.10 -10.88 -11.91
CA LEU A 176 -0.33 -9.60 -12.57
C LEU A 176 0.28 -9.49 -13.97
N GLY A 177 1.33 -10.25 -14.25
CA GLY A 177 2.01 -10.25 -15.53
C GLY A 177 1.51 -11.28 -16.53
N PHE A 178 0.37 -11.93 -16.30
CA PHE A 178 -0.28 -12.75 -17.30
C PHE A 178 -1.13 -11.89 -18.22
N GLU A 179 -1.10 -12.16 -19.53
CA GLU A 179 -1.88 -11.44 -20.54
C GLU A 179 -3.40 -11.52 -20.31
N ASP A 180 -3.87 -12.56 -19.65
CA ASP A 180 -5.27 -12.75 -19.26
C ASP A 180 -5.65 -12.06 -17.94
N HIS A 181 -4.73 -11.30 -17.32
CA HIS A 181 -5.06 -10.51 -16.15
C HIS A 181 -5.87 -9.24 -16.54
N PRO A 182 -6.98 -8.92 -15.83
CA PRO A 182 -7.85 -7.79 -16.19
C PRO A 182 -7.14 -6.43 -16.31
N ASN A 183 -6.06 -6.24 -15.56
CA ASN A 183 -5.29 -4.99 -15.56
C ASN A 183 -3.93 -5.13 -16.30
N PHE A 184 -3.79 -6.15 -17.15
CA PHE A 184 -2.61 -6.28 -18.01
C PHE A 184 -2.69 -5.23 -19.12
N ALA A 185 -1.69 -4.32 -19.21
CA ALA A 185 -1.57 -3.28 -20.23
C ALA A 185 -0.12 -3.15 -20.70
#